data_9a106fb2a17c0483b6f9191df9f5aef7
#
_entry.id   9a106fb2a17c0483b6f9191df9f5aef7
#
_cell.length_a   1.000
_cell.length_b   1.000
_cell.length_c   1.000
_cell.angle_alpha   90.00
_cell.angle_beta   90.00
_cell.angle_gamma   90.00
#
_symmetry.space_group_name_H-M   'P 1'
#
loop_
_entity.id
_entity.type
_entity.pdbx_description
1 polymer ?
#
loop_
_entity_poly.entity_id
_entity_poly.type
_entity_poly.pdbx_seq_one_letter_code
_entity_poly.pdbx_strand_id
1 'polypeptide(L)'
;MQHQLSKGKLLNEQGNLNEAGYAFSLIKDYNRSDIKAKKMRIKEWDYYYVGNEHYGVALTIDDNSYMGLGSVSVLDFDNNFWHTKSHINLFPNGKTNLPSTSKYGDCHYKGNGIEISFFNDGERRRLLCKNSYRN
;
A
#
# COMPACT_ATOMS: atom_id res chain seq x y z
N MET A 1 27.97 -12.76 2.16
CA MET A 1 27.35 -13.47 1.01
C MET A 1 25.85 -13.16 1.00
N GLN A 2 25.25 -12.82 -0.12
CA GLN A 2 23.81 -12.60 -0.19
C GLN A 2 23.08 -13.94 -0.06
N HIS A 3 21.99 -13.95 0.72
CA HIS A 3 21.17 -15.14 0.96
C HIS A 3 19.87 -15.06 0.18
N GLN A 4 19.53 -16.12 -0.57
CA GLN A 4 18.26 -16.21 -1.26
C GLN A 4 17.20 -16.82 -0.33
N LEU A 5 16.08 -16.13 -0.19
CA LEU A 5 14.98 -16.56 0.70
C LEU A 5 14.36 -17.87 0.24
N SER A 6 13.96 -18.68 1.20
CA SER A 6 13.12 -19.87 1.02
C SER A 6 11.64 -19.54 1.20
N LYS A 7 10.74 -20.42 0.73
CA LYS A 7 9.28 -20.27 0.96
C LYS A 7 8.95 -20.47 2.44
N GLY A 8 7.93 -19.78 2.92
CA GLY A 8 7.40 -19.94 4.28
C GLY A 8 6.96 -18.64 4.93
N LYS A 9 6.65 -18.68 6.20
CA LYS A 9 6.22 -17.52 6.97
C LYS A 9 7.29 -16.45 7.03
N LEU A 10 6.89 -15.19 6.90
CA LEU A 10 7.77 -14.05 7.04
C LEU A 10 8.27 -13.91 8.49
N LEU A 11 7.37 -14.07 9.47
CA LEU A 11 7.65 -13.88 10.87
C LEU A 11 7.54 -15.22 11.64
N ASN A 12 8.34 -15.36 12.67
CA ASN A 12 8.27 -16.46 13.63
C ASN A 12 7.21 -16.17 14.73
N GLU A 13 7.05 -17.09 15.67
CA GLU A 13 6.10 -16.95 16.79
C GLU A 13 6.37 -15.77 17.71
N GLN A 14 7.62 -15.31 17.75
CA GLN A 14 8.05 -14.14 18.52
C GLN A 14 7.87 -12.82 17.74
N GLY A 15 7.44 -12.88 16.46
CA GLY A 15 7.26 -11.71 15.61
C GLY A 15 8.55 -11.18 14.98
N ASN A 16 9.64 -11.97 15.01
CA ASN A 16 10.89 -11.65 14.34
C ASN A 16 10.94 -12.25 12.94
N LEU A 17 11.76 -11.68 12.05
CA LEU A 17 12.00 -12.26 10.74
C LEU A 17 12.55 -13.68 10.87
N ASN A 18 11.92 -14.63 10.17
CA ASN A 18 12.45 -15.99 10.08
C ASN A 18 13.77 -16.05 9.30
N GLU A 19 13.89 -15.21 8.29
CA GLU A 19 14.99 -15.26 7.36
C GLU A 19 15.16 -13.89 6.71
N ALA A 20 16.39 -13.40 6.64
CA ALA A 20 16.75 -12.17 5.95
C ALA A 20 17.50 -12.48 4.66
N GLY A 21 17.14 -11.81 3.56
CA GLY A 21 17.75 -12.08 2.27
C GLY A 21 16.99 -11.41 1.13
N TYR A 22 17.12 -11.95 -0.06
CA TYR A 22 16.46 -11.47 -1.29
C TYR A 22 15.65 -12.57 -1.95
N ALA A 23 14.65 -12.17 -2.73
CA ALA A 23 13.87 -13.06 -3.57
C ALA A 23 13.51 -12.36 -4.90
N PHE A 24 13.26 -13.15 -5.94
CA PHE A 24 12.80 -12.63 -7.25
C PHE A 24 11.27 -12.55 -7.36
N SER A 25 10.57 -13.04 -6.35
CA SER A 25 9.10 -12.99 -6.27
C SER A 25 8.66 -13.00 -4.81
N LEU A 26 7.37 -12.76 -4.57
CA LEU A 26 6.79 -12.87 -3.23
C LEU A 26 6.66 -14.35 -2.82
N ILE A 27 7.59 -14.82 -2.02
CA ILE A 27 7.68 -16.20 -1.55
C ILE A 27 7.48 -16.35 -0.04
N LYS A 28 7.46 -15.23 0.70
CA LYS A 28 7.15 -15.22 2.13
C LYS A 28 5.68 -14.90 2.36
N ASP A 29 5.07 -15.67 3.25
CA ASP A 29 3.70 -15.44 3.68
C ASP A 29 3.69 -14.41 4.81
N TYR A 30 3.08 -13.27 4.55
CA TYR A 30 2.85 -12.21 5.52
C TYR A 30 1.46 -12.36 6.14
N ASN A 31 1.38 -12.21 7.45
CA ASN A 31 0.12 -12.06 8.16
C ASN A 31 0.28 -11.00 9.25
N ARG A 32 -0.59 -9.98 9.23
CA ARG A 32 -0.58 -8.90 10.23
C ARG A 32 -0.68 -9.44 11.66
N SER A 33 -1.41 -10.51 11.89
CA SER A 33 -1.57 -11.11 13.23
C SER A 33 -0.28 -11.67 13.82
N ASP A 34 0.72 -11.95 12.98
CA ASP A 34 2.01 -12.46 13.43
C ASP A 34 2.91 -11.34 14.01
N ILE A 35 2.55 -10.07 13.77
CA ILE A 35 3.29 -8.92 14.28
C ILE A 35 3.04 -8.78 15.79
N LYS A 36 4.11 -8.84 16.60
CA LYS A 36 4.06 -8.69 18.06
C LYS A 36 4.33 -7.26 18.55
N ALA A 37 4.62 -6.34 17.65
CA ALA A 37 4.76 -4.94 18.00
C ALA A 37 3.44 -4.35 18.52
N LYS A 38 3.53 -3.29 19.33
CA LYS A 38 2.35 -2.53 19.76
C LYS A 38 1.59 -2.04 18.53
N LYS A 39 0.25 -2.16 18.53
CA LYS A 39 -0.61 -1.80 17.38
C LYS A 39 -0.28 -0.45 16.77
N MET A 40 -0.03 0.56 17.59
CA MET A 40 0.33 1.92 17.15
C MET A 40 1.68 2.03 16.43
N ARG A 41 2.46 0.96 16.37
CA ARG A 41 3.76 0.91 15.65
C ARG A 41 3.67 0.16 14.33
N ILE A 42 2.56 -0.47 14.04
CA ILE A 42 2.36 -1.19 12.78
C ILE A 42 2.05 -0.16 11.69
N LYS A 43 2.77 -0.28 10.58
CA LYS A 43 2.61 0.57 9.40
C LYS A 43 2.49 -0.30 8.18
N GLU A 44 1.44 -0.05 7.41
CA GLU A 44 1.14 -0.78 6.19
C GLU A 44 0.69 0.21 5.13
N TRP A 45 1.03 -0.07 3.87
CA TRP A 45 0.55 0.74 2.75
C TRP A 45 0.55 -0.07 1.46
N ASP A 46 -0.37 0.29 0.58
CA ASP A 46 -0.37 -0.09 -0.81
C ASP A 46 -0.08 1.13 -1.67
N TYR A 47 0.87 0.98 -2.57
CA TYR A 47 1.30 2.02 -3.49
C TYR A 47 1.28 1.48 -4.91
N TYR A 48 0.65 2.24 -5.80
CA TYR A 48 0.66 1.96 -7.23
C TYR A 48 1.16 3.18 -8.00
N TYR A 49 2.02 2.93 -8.94
CA TYR A 49 2.43 3.88 -9.95
C TYR A 49 2.08 3.34 -11.32
N VAL A 50 1.45 4.17 -12.15
CA VAL A 50 1.13 3.89 -13.56
C VAL A 50 1.56 5.10 -14.36
N GLY A 51 2.34 4.88 -15.40
CA GLY A 51 2.81 5.98 -16.22
C GLY A 51 3.45 5.50 -17.53
N ASN A 52 3.75 6.48 -18.35
CA ASN A 52 4.53 6.36 -19.58
C ASN A 52 5.61 7.46 -19.60
N GLU A 53 6.18 7.73 -20.75
CA GLU A 53 7.21 8.76 -20.91
C GLU A 53 6.71 10.20 -20.73
N HIS A 54 5.39 10.44 -20.85
CA HIS A 54 4.78 11.76 -20.78
C HIS A 54 4.10 12.04 -19.43
N TYR A 55 3.40 11.03 -18.87
CA TYR A 55 2.55 11.20 -17.68
C TYR A 55 2.74 10.07 -16.69
N GLY A 56 2.52 10.38 -15.43
CA GLY A 56 2.45 9.41 -14.35
C GLY A 56 1.34 9.72 -13.35
N VAL A 57 0.78 8.65 -12.77
CA VAL A 57 -0.15 8.74 -11.64
C VAL A 57 0.34 7.80 -10.55
N ALA A 58 0.48 8.33 -9.34
CA ALA A 58 0.79 7.57 -8.15
C ALA A 58 -0.37 7.61 -7.17
N LEU A 59 -0.76 6.47 -6.66
CA LEU A 59 -1.86 6.30 -5.70
C LEU A 59 -1.34 5.58 -4.47
N THR A 60 -1.71 6.08 -3.29
CA THR A 60 -1.34 5.48 -2.00
C THR A 60 -2.57 5.32 -1.13
N ILE A 61 -2.69 4.17 -0.52
CA ILE A 61 -3.56 3.92 0.64
C ILE A 61 -2.67 3.42 1.77
N ASP A 62 -2.71 4.08 2.92
CA ASP A 62 -1.79 3.86 4.02
C ASP A 62 -2.56 3.73 5.35
N ASP A 63 -2.10 2.85 6.22
CA ASP A 63 -2.57 2.66 7.59
C ASP A 63 -1.36 2.56 8.52
N ASN A 64 -0.99 3.67 9.12
CA ASN A 64 0.07 3.74 10.12
C ASN A 64 -0.46 3.54 11.55
N SER A 65 -1.65 3.00 11.71
CA SER A 65 -2.37 2.81 12.97
C SER A 65 -2.83 4.11 13.62
N TYR A 66 -1.94 5.07 13.92
CA TYR A 66 -2.31 6.38 14.50
C TYR A 66 -2.82 7.36 13.45
N MET A 67 -2.47 7.17 12.20
CA MET A 67 -2.98 7.93 11.06
C MET A 67 -3.06 7.05 9.83
N GLY A 68 -4.02 7.33 8.97
CA GLY A 68 -4.12 6.77 7.63
C GLY A 68 -4.04 7.87 6.59
N LEU A 69 -3.62 7.55 5.40
CA LEU A 69 -3.46 8.46 4.28
C LEU A 69 -4.07 7.88 3.02
N GLY A 70 -4.87 8.69 2.33
CA GLY A 70 -5.17 8.51 0.92
C GLY A 70 -4.50 9.61 0.11
N SER A 71 -3.73 9.26 -0.91
CA SER A 71 -3.00 10.23 -1.71
C SER A 71 -3.06 9.89 -3.19
N VAL A 72 -3.19 10.93 -4.02
CA VAL A 72 -3.06 10.87 -5.46
C VAL A 72 -2.08 11.93 -5.93
N SER A 73 -1.10 11.51 -6.73
CA SER A 73 -0.17 12.40 -7.42
C SER A 73 -0.33 12.24 -8.92
N VAL A 74 -0.41 13.34 -9.62
CA VAL A 74 -0.36 13.42 -11.08
C VAL A 74 0.95 14.08 -11.47
N LEU A 75 1.66 13.47 -12.40
CA LEU A 75 2.94 13.94 -12.90
C LEU A 75 2.82 14.19 -14.41
N ASP A 76 3.30 15.32 -14.86
CA ASP A 76 3.43 15.72 -16.27
C ASP A 76 4.91 15.94 -16.54
N PHE A 77 5.54 14.97 -17.20
CA PHE A 77 6.97 14.98 -17.43
C PHE A 77 7.37 15.97 -18.54
N ASP A 78 6.48 16.19 -19.52
CA ASP A 78 6.73 17.12 -20.63
C ASP A 78 6.80 18.57 -20.14
N ASN A 79 5.96 18.91 -19.17
CA ASN A 79 5.89 20.26 -18.63
C ASN A 79 6.62 20.43 -17.29
N ASN A 80 7.30 19.37 -16.81
CA ASN A 80 7.96 19.35 -15.51
C ASN A 80 7.02 19.80 -14.37
N PHE A 81 5.78 19.33 -14.41
CA PHE A 81 4.72 19.68 -13.47
C PHE A 81 4.27 18.46 -12.69
N TRP A 82 3.93 18.67 -11.43
CA TRP A 82 3.31 17.65 -10.59
C TRP A 82 2.34 18.28 -9.61
N HIS A 83 1.31 17.52 -9.27
CA HIS A 83 0.35 17.93 -8.25
C HIS A 83 -0.03 16.71 -7.40
N THR A 84 -0.01 16.90 -6.08
CA THR A 84 -0.41 15.89 -5.12
C THR A 84 -1.56 16.38 -4.27
N LYS A 85 -2.61 15.57 -4.16
CA LYS A 85 -3.68 15.75 -3.19
C LYS A 85 -3.67 14.60 -2.21
N SER A 86 -3.73 14.92 -0.92
CA SER A 86 -3.74 13.95 0.16
C SER A 86 -4.85 14.27 1.16
N HIS A 87 -5.34 13.24 1.82
CA HIS A 87 -6.22 13.35 2.96
C HIS A 87 -5.74 12.41 4.06
N ILE A 88 -5.78 12.87 5.30
CA ILE A 88 -5.39 12.11 6.48
C ILE A 88 -6.63 11.83 7.31
N ASN A 89 -6.81 10.59 7.74
CA ASN A 89 -7.74 10.20 8.77
C ASN A 89 -6.99 9.75 10.02
N LEU A 90 -7.60 9.93 11.18
CA LEU A 90 -6.95 9.60 12.44
C LEU A 90 -7.37 8.22 12.93
N PHE A 91 -6.40 7.49 13.48
CA PHE A 91 -6.59 6.23 14.19
C PHE A 91 -7.32 5.13 13.38
N PRO A 92 -6.92 4.81 12.14
CA PRO A 92 -7.50 3.68 11.42
C PRO A 92 -7.22 2.35 12.12
N ASN A 93 -6.08 2.19 12.81
CA ASN A 93 -5.73 1.02 13.63
C ASN A 93 -5.85 -0.32 12.90
N GLY A 94 -5.50 -0.36 11.60
CA GLY A 94 -5.61 -1.55 10.75
C GLY A 94 -7.01 -1.78 10.18
N LYS A 95 -7.97 -0.88 10.40
CA LYS A 95 -9.33 -0.98 9.85
C LYS A 95 -9.40 -0.74 8.34
N THR A 96 -8.34 -0.25 7.75
CA THR A 96 -8.20 -0.12 6.30
C THR A 96 -8.19 -1.49 5.59
N ASN A 97 -7.90 -2.56 6.35
CA ASN A 97 -7.91 -3.94 5.88
C ASN A 97 -7.09 -4.15 4.61
N LEU A 98 -5.86 -3.62 4.62
CA LEU A 98 -4.93 -3.81 3.51
C LEU A 98 -4.67 -5.31 3.30
N PRO A 99 -4.64 -5.80 2.04
CA PRO A 99 -4.39 -7.20 1.74
C PRO A 99 -3.04 -7.68 2.27
N SER A 100 -2.98 -8.92 2.75
CA SER A 100 -1.73 -9.54 3.20
C SER A 100 -0.78 -9.93 2.06
N THR A 101 -1.20 -9.76 0.81
CA THR A 101 -0.43 -10.12 -0.38
C THR A 101 -0.74 -9.16 -1.52
N SER A 102 0.22 -8.92 -2.40
CA SER A 102 -0.01 -8.19 -3.64
C SER A 102 -0.58 -9.07 -4.77
N LYS A 103 -0.80 -10.36 -4.54
CA LYS A 103 -1.32 -11.28 -5.56
C LYS A 103 -2.81 -11.09 -5.83
N TYR A 104 -3.58 -10.79 -4.79
CA TYR A 104 -5.03 -10.56 -4.85
C TYR A 104 -5.49 -9.76 -3.62
N GLY A 105 -6.69 -9.25 -3.68
CA GLY A 105 -7.34 -8.53 -2.58
C GLY A 105 -7.61 -7.07 -2.93
N ASP A 106 -8.73 -6.58 -2.45
CA ASP A 106 -9.19 -5.22 -2.68
C ASP A 106 -8.92 -4.37 -1.46
N CYS A 107 -8.67 -3.07 -1.68
CA CYS A 107 -8.68 -2.10 -0.60
C CYS A 107 -9.28 -0.77 -1.05
N HIS A 108 -9.79 -0.03 -0.08
CA HIS A 108 -10.51 1.21 -0.31
C HIS A 108 -10.11 2.26 0.71
N TYR A 109 -10.03 3.49 0.24
CA TYR A 109 -9.86 4.66 1.07
C TYR A 109 -10.89 5.71 0.69
N LYS A 110 -11.52 6.33 1.69
CA LYS A 110 -12.42 7.47 1.50
C LYS A 110 -12.10 8.56 2.52
N GLY A 111 -11.82 9.72 1.99
CA GLY A 111 -11.55 10.93 2.75
C GLY A 111 -12.25 12.14 2.16
N ASN A 112 -12.02 13.32 2.73
CA ASN A 112 -12.65 14.55 2.23
C ASN A 112 -12.16 14.87 0.82
N GLY A 113 -13.04 14.64 -0.18
CA GLY A 113 -12.76 14.92 -1.59
C GLY A 113 -11.83 13.93 -2.29
N ILE A 114 -11.43 12.82 -1.63
CA ILE A 114 -10.64 11.74 -2.26
C ILE A 114 -11.31 10.40 -1.97
N GLU A 115 -11.50 9.59 -3.01
CA GLU A 115 -11.90 8.20 -2.90
C GLU A 115 -10.98 7.36 -3.79
N ILE A 116 -10.28 6.40 -3.19
CA ILE A 116 -9.33 5.54 -3.88
C ILE A 116 -9.76 4.09 -3.68
N SER A 117 -9.76 3.32 -4.75
CA SER A 117 -10.07 1.89 -4.71
C SER A 117 -9.07 1.12 -5.55
N PHE A 118 -8.48 0.10 -4.97
CA PHE A 118 -7.65 -0.87 -5.66
C PHE A 118 -8.39 -2.20 -5.70
N PHE A 119 -8.65 -2.69 -6.89
CA PHE A 119 -9.27 -3.98 -7.15
C PHE A 119 -8.23 -4.91 -7.74
N ASN A 120 -8.06 -6.07 -7.14
CA ASN A 120 -7.08 -7.06 -7.56
C ASN A 120 -7.67 -8.47 -7.41
N ASP A 121 -8.13 -9.05 -8.52
CA ASP A 121 -8.70 -10.39 -8.57
C ASP A 121 -7.67 -11.51 -8.78
N GLY A 122 -6.38 -11.16 -8.85
CA GLY A 122 -5.27 -12.07 -9.08
C GLY A 122 -4.80 -12.11 -10.54
N GLU A 123 -5.66 -11.72 -11.48
CA GLU A 123 -5.32 -11.64 -12.91
C GLU A 123 -5.19 -10.19 -13.38
N ARG A 124 -6.08 -9.33 -12.88
CA ARG A 124 -6.17 -7.92 -13.28
C ARG A 124 -6.13 -7.01 -12.06
N ARG A 125 -5.53 -5.85 -12.25
CA ARG A 125 -5.58 -4.75 -11.29
C ARG A 125 -6.31 -3.57 -11.91
N ARG A 126 -7.33 -3.09 -11.20
CA ARG A 126 -8.07 -1.88 -11.56
C ARG A 126 -7.92 -0.85 -10.45
N LEU A 127 -7.36 0.28 -10.80
CA LEU A 127 -7.18 1.41 -9.89
C LEU A 127 -8.24 2.46 -10.22
N LEU A 128 -8.98 2.90 -9.22
CA LEU A 128 -9.99 3.93 -9.34
C LEU A 128 -9.68 5.04 -8.34
N CYS A 129 -9.60 6.26 -8.83
CA CYS A 129 -9.48 7.44 -8.00
C CYS A 129 -10.54 8.46 -8.41
N LYS A 130 -11.36 8.88 -7.44
CA LYS A 130 -12.28 10.00 -7.61
C LYS A 130 -11.77 11.15 -6.74
N ASN A 131 -11.61 12.30 -7.38
CA ASN A 131 -11.20 13.52 -6.72
C ASN A 131 -12.27 14.57 -6.97
N SER A 132 -12.97 15.00 -5.92
CA SER A 132 -13.93 16.11 -6.01
C SER A 132 -13.26 17.39 -5.49
N TYR A 133 -13.19 18.40 -6.35
CA TYR A 133 -12.99 19.76 -5.89
C TYR A 133 -14.34 20.24 -5.34
N ARG A 134 -14.41 20.53 -4.04
CA ARG A 134 -15.46 21.44 -3.58
C ARG A 134 -14.97 22.85 -3.91
N ASN A 135 -15.63 23.48 -4.85
CA ASN A 135 -15.56 24.94 -5.05
C ASN A 135 -16.04 25.64 -3.78
#